data_6703fc889ed756659db9985740a39049
#
_entry.id   6703fc889ed756659db9985740a39049
#
_cell.length_a   1.000
_cell.length_b   1.000
_cell.length_c   1.000
_cell.angle_alpha   90.00
_cell.angle_beta   90.00
_cell.angle_gamma   90.00
#
_symmetry.space_group_name_H-M   'P 1'
#
loop_
_entity.id
_entity.type
_entity.pdbx_description
1 polymer ?
#
loop_
_entity_poly.entity_id
_entity_poly.type
_entity_poly.pdbx_seq_one_letter_code
_entity_poly.pdbx_strand_id
1 'polypeptide(L)'
;MITSQIIQTSIDELKAITKVDLGVYDLNGSEVASTMERDDITTDLITGFAASPADSQVIGVHHLLKIRDEGELLYVLVARGMTDDVYMVGKIAVSQIQNLVIAYKERFDRNNFFQNLLLDNLLLVDIYNRAKKLHVEVSCPRAVYLIETKDEKDGIVSEVLKSMFSSQAGDYVTAVDESSLILIKSVENTTTPETLHELAETIVAMMNAEALLDVKVAYGTVVQELKDVSKSYKEAKMALDVGKIFYAEKKVIAYSTLGIGRLIYQLPVNLCKIFIEEIFGDNIPMDLDEETLNTLNKFFENNLNVSETSRQLFVHRNTLVYRIEKIQKSTGLDLRSFDDALTFKIALMVVNYMKYLDSQEY
;
A
#
# COMPACT_ATOMS: atom_id res chain seq x y z
N MET A 1 -18.51 -7.85 4.90
CA MET A 1 -19.60 -7.68 5.91
C MET A 1 -19.14 -6.67 6.95
N ILE A 2 -20.08 -5.92 7.52
CA ILE A 2 -19.82 -5.06 8.69
C ILE A 2 -19.40 -5.93 9.88
N THR A 3 -18.43 -5.47 10.68
CA THR A 3 -17.97 -6.23 11.84
C THR A 3 -18.94 -6.06 13.02
N SER A 4 -19.09 -7.11 13.86
CA SER A 4 -19.90 -7.07 15.08
C SER A 4 -19.52 -5.92 16.00
N GLN A 5 -18.22 -5.58 16.08
CA GLN A 5 -17.71 -4.48 16.91
C GLN A 5 -18.27 -3.11 16.50
N ILE A 6 -18.47 -2.87 15.22
CA ILE A 6 -19.00 -1.58 14.72
C ILE A 6 -20.49 -1.46 15.04
N ILE A 7 -21.24 -2.58 14.88
CA ILE A 7 -22.64 -2.62 15.28
C ILE A 7 -22.75 -2.41 16.80
N GLN A 8 -21.88 -3.07 17.59
CA GLN A 8 -21.83 -2.90 19.03
C GLN A 8 -21.61 -1.45 19.44
N THR A 9 -20.59 -0.80 18.89
CA THR A 9 -20.31 0.62 19.18
C THR A 9 -21.53 1.50 18.87
N SER A 10 -22.20 1.26 17.74
CA SER A 10 -23.38 2.03 17.34
C SER A 10 -24.56 1.88 18.29
N ILE A 11 -24.85 0.64 18.75
CA ILE A 11 -25.96 0.41 19.69
C ILE A 11 -25.61 0.86 21.11
N ASP A 12 -24.33 0.82 21.53
CA ASP A 12 -23.85 1.36 22.80
C ASP A 12 -24.04 2.88 22.88
N GLU A 13 -23.71 3.59 21.80
CA GLU A 13 -23.95 5.05 21.68
C GLU A 13 -25.44 5.38 21.77
N LEU A 14 -26.30 4.63 21.08
CA LEU A 14 -27.76 4.82 21.15
C LEU A 14 -28.29 4.54 22.56
N LYS A 15 -27.85 3.47 23.22
CA LYS A 15 -28.21 3.19 24.62
C LYS A 15 -27.78 4.29 25.56
N ALA A 16 -26.57 4.84 25.38
CA ALA A 16 -26.06 5.94 26.22
C ALA A 16 -26.96 7.17 26.17
N ILE A 17 -27.56 7.48 25.01
CA ILE A 17 -28.44 8.61 24.76
C ILE A 17 -29.89 8.29 25.21
N THR A 18 -30.43 7.16 24.77
CA THR A 18 -31.87 6.87 24.84
C THR A 18 -32.27 6.04 26.08
N LYS A 19 -31.28 5.38 26.72
CA LYS A 19 -31.49 4.42 27.82
C LYS A 19 -32.32 3.19 27.42
N VAL A 20 -32.53 2.95 26.13
CA VAL A 20 -33.21 1.78 25.58
C VAL A 20 -32.18 0.70 25.32
N ASP A 21 -32.46 -0.54 25.76
CA ASP A 21 -31.64 -1.69 25.45
C ASP A 21 -31.88 -2.16 24.02
N LEU A 22 -30.81 -2.45 23.30
CA LEU A 22 -30.83 -2.89 21.91
C LEU A 22 -30.01 -4.17 21.74
N GLY A 23 -30.51 -5.09 20.91
CA GLY A 23 -29.82 -6.29 20.48
C GLY A 23 -29.99 -6.51 18.98
N VAL A 24 -28.94 -6.98 18.32
CA VAL A 24 -28.93 -7.29 16.89
C VAL A 24 -28.55 -8.74 16.72
N TYR A 25 -29.37 -9.46 15.96
CA TYR A 25 -29.29 -10.91 15.76
C TYR A 25 -29.19 -11.22 14.27
N ASP A 26 -28.48 -12.29 13.93
CA ASP A 26 -28.46 -12.83 12.58
C ASP A 26 -29.76 -13.60 12.27
N LEU A 27 -29.91 -14.09 11.04
CA LEU A 27 -31.09 -14.80 10.60
C LEU A 27 -31.23 -16.20 11.23
N ASN A 28 -30.15 -16.73 11.84
CA ASN A 28 -30.12 -17.98 12.56
C ASN A 28 -30.44 -17.80 14.06
N GLY A 29 -30.66 -16.55 14.48
CA GLY A 29 -30.92 -16.19 15.85
C GLY A 29 -29.67 -16.07 16.74
N SER A 30 -28.47 -16.05 16.15
CA SER A 30 -27.23 -15.82 16.89
C SER A 30 -27.05 -14.31 17.16
N GLU A 31 -26.62 -13.99 18.37
CA GLU A 31 -26.34 -12.60 18.76
C GLU A 31 -25.12 -12.07 17.99
N VAL A 32 -25.27 -10.93 17.34
CA VAL A 32 -24.22 -10.19 16.65
C VAL A 32 -23.66 -9.08 17.54
N ALA A 33 -24.55 -8.37 18.23
CA ALA A 33 -24.22 -7.32 19.17
C ALA A 33 -25.38 -7.09 20.13
N SER A 34 -25.12 -6.79 21.42
CA SER A 34 -26.17 -6.55 22.39
C SER A 34 -25.73 -5.59 23.50
N THR A 35 -26.66 -4.75 23.96
CA THR A 35 -26.50 -3.91 25.14
C THR A 35 -27.30 -4.46 26.34
N MET A 36 -27.94 -5.62 26.19
CA MET A 36 -28.80 -6.24 27.21
C MET A 36 -27.96 -7.06 28.21
N GLU A 37 -28.17 -6.84 29.48
CA GLU A 37 -27.47 -7.61 30.55
C GLU A 37 -27.99 -9.05 30.72
N ARG A 38 -29.24 -9.28 30.36
CA ARG A 38 -29.90 -10.62 30.35
C ARG A 38 -30.76 -10.70 29.13
N ASP A 39 -30.60 -11.78 28.37
CA ASP A 39 -31.33 -12.01 27.15
C ASP A 39 -32.45 -13.07 27.41
N ASP A 40 -33.70 -12.59 27.45
CA ASP A 40 -34.87 -13.45 27.48
C ASP A 40 -35.34 -13.82 26.05
N ILE A 41 -34.51 -13.49 25.04
CA ILE A 41 -34.81 -13.68 23.63
C ILE A 41 -34.34 -15.08 23.21
N THR A 42 -35.31 -15.89 22.71
CA THR A 42 -35.00 -17.22 22.21
C THR A 42 -34.68 -17.20 20.72
N THR A 43 -33.81 -18.09 20.28
CA THR A 43 -33.49 -18.28 18.86
C THR A 43 -34.74 -18.48 18.01
N ASP A 44 -35.72 -19.25 18.52
CA ASP A 44 -36.98 -19.49 17.83
C ASP A 44 -37.80 -18.21 17.60
N LEU A 45 -37.73 -17.26 18.54
CA LEU A 45 -38.41 -15.98 18.41
C LEU A 45 -37.82 -15.16 17.24
N ILE A 46 -36.50 -15.10 17.16
CA ILE A 46 -35.81 -14.37 16.09
C ILE A 46 -36.02 -15.00 14.73
N THR A 47 -35.82 -16.31 14.61
CA THR A 47 -36.00 -17.05 13.35
C THR A 47 -37.47 -17.03 12.88
N GLY A 48 -38.40 -17.16 13.80
CA GLY A 48 -39.85 -17.07 13.50
C GLY A 48 -40.24 -15.67 12.99
N PHE A 49 -39.73 -14.60 13.61
CA PHE A 49 -39.95 -13.24 13.13
C PHE A 49 -39.24 -12.97 11.80
N ALA A 50 -37.99 -13.45 11.62
CA ALA A 50 -37.25 -13.30 10.36
C ALA A 50 -38.06 -13.91 9.18
N ALA A 51 -38.69 -15.07 9.37
CA ALA A 51 -39.50 -15.75 8.36
C ALA A 51 -40.88 -15.10 8.14
N SER A 52 -41.36 -14.27 9.08
CA SER A 52 -42.68 -13.64 8.98
C SER A 52 -42.71 -12.55 7.89
N PRO A 53 -43.88 -12.20 7.32
CA PRO A 53 -44.01 -11.11 6.37
C PRO A 53 -43.97 -9.71 7.02
N ALA A 54 -44.05 -9.62 8.35
CA ALA A 54 -44.08 -8.36 9.07
C ALA A 54 -42.73 -7.70 9.14
N ASP A 55 -42.65 -6.37 8.95
CA ASP A 55 -41.43 -5.60 9.09
C ASP A 55 -41.13 -5.20 10.54
N SER A 56 -42.14 -5.24 11.40
CA SER A 56 -41.98 -5.06 12.85
C SER A 56 -43.05 -5.86 13.61
N GLN A 57 -42.70 -6.29 14.82
CA GLN A 57 -43.59 -7.04 15.71
C GLN A 57 -43.26 -6.68 17.17
N VAL A 58 -44.30 -6.64 18.01
CA VAL A 58 -44.12 -6.42 19.45
C VAL A 58 -44.51 -7.69 20.18
N ILE A 59 -43.63 -8.19 21.05
CA ILE A 59 -43.87 -9.41 21.87
C ILE A 59 -43.42 -9.06 23.30
N GLY A 60 -44.44 -8.86 24.17
CA GLY A 60 -44.19 -8.40 25.54
C GLY A 60 -43.55 -7.03 25.56
N VAL A 61 -42.33 -6.94 26.08
CA VAL A 61 -41.53 -5.71 26.17
C VAL A 61 -40.53 -5.57 25.01
N HIS A 62 -40.54 -6.52 24.07
CA HIS A 62 -39.58 -6.58 22.96
C HIS A 62 -40.25 -6.09 21.67
N HIS A 63 -39.62 -5.10 21.06
CA HIS A 63 -39.97 -4.56 19.73
C HIS A 63 -38.98 -5.14 18.72
N LEU A 64 -39.40 -6.06 17.87
CA LEU A 64 -38.61 -6.70 16.83
C LEU A 64 -38.75 -5.89 15.53
N LEU A 65 -37.65 -5.59 14.87
CA LEU A 65 -37.60 -4.84 13.61
C LEU A 65 -36.62 -5.50 12.64
N LYS A 66 -36.93 -5.45 11.35
CA LYS A 66 -36.08 -6.01 10.30
C LYS A 66 -35.09 -4.95 9.79
N ILE A 67 -33.82 -5.34 9.68
CA ILE A 67 -32.77 -4.57 9.03
C ILE A 67 -32.56 -5.20 7.65
N ARG A 68 -32.80 -4.40 6.58
CA ARG A 68 -32.70 -4.84 5.19
C ARG A 68 -31.67 -4.02 4.42
N ASP A 69 -31.03 -4.65 3.42
CA ASP A 69 -30.22 -3.99 2.40
C ASP A 69 -30.72 -4.41 1.02
N GLU A 70 -31.04 -3.46 0.15
CA GLU A 70 -31.57 -3.69 -1.21
C GLU A 70 -32.74 -4.70 -1.27
N GLY A 71 -33.55 -4.77 -0.19
CA GLY A 71 -34.67 -5.69 -0.07
C GLY A 71 -34.36 -7.02 0.61
N GLU A 72 -33.10 -7.42 0.71
CA GLU A 72 -32.67 -8.60 1.44
C GLU A 72 -32.64 -8.35 2.95
N LEU A 73 -33.15 -9.30 3.72
CA LEU A 73 -33.10 -9.28 5.18
C LEU A 73 -31.70 -9.67 5.65
N LEU A 74 -31.03 -8.77 6.43
CA LEU A 74 -29.69 -9.02 6.94
C LEU A 74 -29.68 -9.38 8.42
N TYR A 75 -30.43 -8.61 9.23
CA TYR A 75 -30.46 -8.77 10.69
C TYR A 75 -31.88 -8.52 11.22
N VAL A 76 -32.09 -8.99 12.45
CA VAL A 76 -33.21 -8.62 13.28
C VAL A 76 -32.72 -7.76 14.42
N LEU A 77 -33.27 -6.56 14.58
CA LEU A 77 -33.05 -5.70 15.73
C LEU A 77 -34.15 -5.92 16.76
N VAL A 78 -33.78 -6.01 18.01
CA VAL A 78 -34.68 -6.05 19.15
C VAL A 78 -34.43 -4.83 20.02
N ALA A 79 -35.48 -4.02 20.26
CA ALA A 79 -35.42 -2.91 21.21
C ALA A 79 -36.30 -3.31 22.41
N ARG A 80 -35.80 -3.16 23.64
CA ARG A 80 -36.44 -3.57 24.88
C ARG A 80 -36.89 -2.39 25.72
N GLY A 81 -38.18 -2.35 26.08
CA GLY A 81 -38.74 -1.37 27.00
C GLY A 81 -40.27 -1.37 26.97
N MET A 82 -40.87 -0.57 27.86
CA MET A 82 -42.33 -0.50 28.04
C MET A 82 -42.96 0.82 27.57
N THR A 83 -42.17 1.76 27.10
CA THR A 83 -42.62 3.09 26.67
C THR A 83 -42.79 3.16 25.15
N ASP A 84 -43.68 4.02 24.66
CA ASP A 84 -43.90 4.22 23.21
C ASP A 84 -42.63 4.68 22.46
N ASP A 85 -41.69 5.29 23.15
CA ASP A 85 -40.42 5.75 22.60
C ASP A 85 -39.53 4.59 22.14
N VAL A 86 -39.66 3.39 22.72
CA VAL A 86 -38.84 2.23 22.39
C VAL A 86 -38.94 1.84 20.91
N TYR A 87 -40.13 1.91 20.34
CA TYR A 87 -40.34 1.63 18.92
C TYR A 87 -39.65 2.68 18.04
N MET A 88 -39.70 3.96 18.42
CA MET A 88 -39.02 5.05 17.71
C MET A 88 -37.52 4.88 17.76
N VAL A 89 -36.98 4.57 18.94
CA VAL A 89 -35.53 4.27 19.11
C VAL A 89 -35.13 3.07 18.26
N GLY A 90 -35.93 1.99 18.25
CA GLY A 90 -35.68 0.85 17.37
C GLY A 90 -35.65 1.22 15.89
N LYS A 91 -36.54 2.11 15.42
CA LYS A 91 -36.53 2.61 14.04
C LYS A 91 -35.31 3.45 13.72
N ILE A 92 -34.83 4.29 14.65
CA ILE A 92 -33.59 5.06 14.51
C ILE A 92 -32.40 4.12 14.41
N ALA A 93 -32.33 3.11 15.29
CA ALA A 93 -31.25 2.10 15.28
C ALA A 93 -31.24 1.30 13.96
N VAL A 94 -32.41 0.90 13.43
CA VAL A 94 -32.50 0.25 12.12
C VAL A 94 -31.91 1.15 11.04
N SER A 95 -32.34 2.42 10.97
CA SER A 95 -31.85 3.37 9.97
C SER A 95 -30.35 3.60 10.09
N GLN A 96 -29.82 3.73 11.32
CA GLN A 96 -28.39 3.93 11.56
C GLN A 96 -27.57 2.71 11.12
N ILE A 97 -28.02 1.49 11.50
CA ILE A 97 -27.30 0.26 11.10
C ILE A 97 -27.40 0.05 9.58
N GLN A 98 -28.54 0.33 8.95
CA GLN A 98 -28.66 0.28 7.49
C GLN A 98 -27.66 1.22 6.80
N ASN A 99 -27.54 2.46 7.26
CA ASN A 99 -26.56 3.41 6.72
C ASN A 99 -25.12 2.93 6.92
N LEU A 100 -24.81 2.33 8.07
CA LEU A 100 -23.50 1.72 8.31
C LEU A 100 -23.24 0.56 7.36
N VAL A 101 -24.20 -0.34 7.14
CA VAL A 101 -24.07 -1.48 6.19
C VAL A 101 -23.79 -0.96 4.79
N ILE A 102 -24.54 0.04 4.31
CA ILE A 102 -24.35 0.64 2.98
C ILE A 102 -22.96 1.26 2.87
N ALA A 103 -22.52 2.07 3.86
CA ALA A 103 -21.23 2.72 3.85
C ALA A 103 -20.06 1.71 3.84
N TYR A 104 -20.19 0.60 4.61
CA TYR A 104 -19.19 -0.46 4.62
C TYR A 104 -19.15 -1.26 3.31
N LYS A 105 -20.30 -1.53 2.70
CA LYS A 105 -20.41 -2.18 1.39
C LYS A 105 -19.75 -1.33 0.31
N GLU A 106 -20.06 -0.05 0.26
CA GLU A 106 -19.43 0.89 -0.68
C GLU A 106 -17.92 0.98 -0.50
N ARG A 107 -17.46 1.06 0.75
CA ARG A 107 -16.02 1.10 1.06
C ARG A 107 -15.32 -0.19 0.64
N PHE A 108 -15.93 -1.35 0.89
CA PHE A 108 -15.41 -2.65 0.47
C PHE A 108 -15.38 -2.77 -1.05
N ASP A 109 -16.44 -2.39 -1.74
CA ASP A 109 -16.53 -2.40 -3.20
C ASP A 109 -15.49 -1.47 -3.83
N ARG A 110 -15.27 -0.28 -3.26
CA ARG A 110 -14.26 0.67 -3.71
C ARG A 110 -12.85 0.15 -3.51
N ASN A 111 -12.54 -0.42 -2.34
CA ASN A 111 -11.24 -1.01 -2.06
C ASN A 111 -10.94 -2.18 -3.01
N ASN A 112 -11.90 -3.10 -3.18
CA ASN A 112 -11.81 -4.23 -4.11
C ASN A 112 -11.62 -3.75 -5.57
N PHE A 113 -12.32 -2.69 -5.97
CA PHE A 113 -12.17 -2.10 -7.29
C PHE A 113 -10.74 -1.61 -7.54
N PHE A 114 -10.16 -0.82 -6.60
CA PHE A 114 -8.81 -0.31 -6.77
C PHE A 114 -7.74 -1.40 -6.68
N GLN A 115 -7.90 -2.39 -5.82
CA GLN A 115 -6.98 -3.55 -5.78
C GLN A 115 -6.95 -4.28 -7.12
N ASN A 116 -8.11 -4.59 -7.70
CA ASN A 116 -8.19 -5.25 -9.00
C ASN A 116 -7.69 -4.35 -10.15
N LEU A 117 -7.92 -3.04 -10.07
CA LEU A 117 -7.39 -2.07 -11.04
C LEU A 117 -5.86 -2.02 -11.02
N LEU A 118 -5.24 -1.96 -9.84
CA LEU A 118 -3.78 -1.94 -9.67
C LEU A 118 -3.13 -3.22 -10.20
N LEU A 119 -3.79 -4.38 -9.97
CA LEU A 119 -3.32 -5.70 -10.42
C LEU A 119 -3.61 -6.00 -11.90
N ASP A 120 -4.25 -5.08 -12.62
CA ASP A 120 -4.61 -5.25 -14.03
C ASP A 120 -5.62 -6.40 -14.28
N ASN A 121 -6.47 -6.68 -13.28
CA ASN A 121 -7.44 -7.78 -13.28
C ASN A 121 -8.82 -7.39 -13.84
N LEU A 122 -8.98 -6.17 -14.36
CA LEU A 122 -10.24 -5.65 -14.85
C LEU A 122 -10.22 -5.44 -16.37
N LEU A 123 -11.29 -5.82 -17.03
CA LEU A 123 -11.51 -5.42 -18.41
C LEU A 123 -11.85 -3.93 -18.48
N LEU A 124 -11.52 -3.29 -19.60
CA LEU A 124 -11.75 -1.85 -19.80
C LEU A 124 -13.22 -1.46 -19.56
N VAL A 125 -14.17 -2.27 -20.03
CA VAL A 125 -15.62 -2.05 -19.81
C VAL A 125 -15.98 -2.08 -18.32
N ASP A 126 -15.38 -2.99 -17.56
CA ASP A 126 -15.61 -3.12 -16.12
C ASP A 126 -15.02 -1.93 -15.36
N ILE A 127 -13.86 -1.42 -15.78
CA ILE A 127 -13.25 -0.22 -15.19
C ILE A 127 -14.24 0.95 -15.30
N TYR A 128 -14.78 1.23 -16.47
CA TYR A 128 -15.71 2.34 -16.68
C TYR A 128 -17.04 2.17 -15.93
N ASN A 129 -17.62 0.96 -15.98
CA ASN A 129 -18.90 0.69 -15.30
C ASN A 129 -18.79 0.78 -13.79
N ARG A 130 -17.73 0.19 -13.20
CA ARG A 130 -17.51 0.25 -11.74
C ARG A 130 -17.11 1.65 -11.29
N ALA A 131 -16.26 2.36 -12.03
CA ALA A 131 -15.90 3.74 -11.75
C ALA A 131 -17.15 4.64 -11.69
N LYS A 132 -18.08 4.50 -12.65
CA LYS A 132 -19.36 5.22 -12.65
C LYS A 132 -20.21 4.90 -11.43
N LYS A 133 -20.34 3.61 -11.06
CA LYS A 133 -21.10 3.17 -9.87
C LYS A 133 -20.50 3.71 -8.56
N LEU A 134 -19.16 3.76 -8.49
CA LEU A 134 -18.42 4.19 -7.29
C LEU A 134 -18.12 5.69 -7.28
N HIS A 135 -18.66 6.45 -8.24
CA HIS A 135 -18.42 7.88 -8.40
C HIS A 135 -16.92 8.25 -8.47
N VAL A 136 -16.12 7.40 -9.15
CA VAL A 136 -14.71 7.63 -9.38
C VAL A 136 -14.53 8.33 -10.73
N GLU A 137 -13.85 9.47 -10.72
CA GLU A 137 -13.57 10.22 -11.95
C GLU A 137 -12.59 9.45 -12.83
N VAL A 138 -12.92 9.29 -14.12
CA VAL A 138 -12.14 8.50 -15.08
C VAL A 138 -11.00 9.30 -15.69
N SER A 139 -11.25 10.56 -16.04
CA SER A 139 -10.30 11.46 -16.71
C SER A 139 -9.72 12.45 -15.69
N CYS A 140 -8.93 11.93 -14.77
CA CYS A 140 -8.24 12.71 -13.74
C CYS A 140 -6.79 12.26 -13.65
N PRO A 141 -5.81 13.16 -13.73
CA PRO A 141 -4.40 12.81 -13.58
C PRO A 141 -4.11 12.21 -12.21
N ARG A 142 -3.37 11.09 -12.17
CA ARG A 142 -3.03 10.39 -10.93
C ARG A 142 -1.59 9.92 -10.95
N ALA A 143 -0.99 9.89 -9.77
CA ALA A 143 0.27 9.20 -9.52
C ALA A 143 0.08 8.16 -8.40
N VAL A 144 0.76 7.03 -8.52
CA VAL A 144 0.72 5.98 -7.49
C VAL A 144 1.99 6.04 -6.65
N TYR A 145 1.80 6.09 -5.34
CA TYR A 145 2.85 6.00 -4.34
C TYR A 145 2.74 4.68 -3.62
N LEU A 146 3.87 3.99 -3.48
CA LEU A 146 4.01 2.75 -2.75
C LEU A 146 4.82 3.03 -1.49
N ILE A 147 4.25 2.76 -0.33
CA ILE A 147 4.84 3.01 0.98
C ILE A 147 5.12 1.66 1.62
N GLU A 148 6.41 1.34 1.79
CA GLU A 148 6.87 0.11 2.42
C GLU A 148 7.35 0.37 3.83
N THR A 149 6.95 -0.48 4.76
CA THR A 149 7.41 -0.46 6.15
C THR A 149 8.20 -1.73 6.46
N LYS A 150 9.17 -1.64 7.36
CA LYS A 150 9.93 -2.81 7.83
C LYS A 150 9.25 -3.53 8.99
N ASP A 151 8.36 -2.83 9.70
CA ASP A 151 7.69 -3.34 10.89
C ASP A 151 6.20 -3.57 10.61
N GLU A 152 5.70 -4.74 10.97
CA GLU A 152 4.30 -5.20 10.83
C GLU A 152 3.27 -4.44 11.70
N LYS A 153 3.53 -3.21 12.08
CA LYS A 153 2.55 -2.38 12.82
C LYS A 153 1.51 -1.76 11.88
N ASP A 154 0.88 -2.60 11.12
CA ASP A 154 0.06 -2.31 9.93
C ASP A 154 -1.08 -1.32 10.12
N GLY A 155 -1.69 -1.27 11.29
CA GLY A 155 -2.81 -0.36 11.55
C GLY A 155 -2.42 1.11 11.52
N ILE A 156 -1.32 1.48 12.15
CA ILE A 156 -0.90 2.87 12.37
C ILE A 156 -0.55 3.57 11.06
N VAL A 157 0.20 2.91 10.17
CA VAL A 157 0.59 3.48 8.88
C VAL A 157 -0.63 3.78 8.02
N SER A 158 -1.59 2.84 7.98
CA SER A 158 -2.85 3.01 7.26
C SER A 158 -3.70 4.15 7.84
N GLU A 159 -3.73 4.31 9.17
CA GLU A 159 -4.47 5.39 9.83
C GLU A 159 -3.84 6.75 9.54
N VAL A 160 -2.52 6.89 9.65
CA VAL A 160 -1.80 8.13 9.34
C VAL A 160 -2.01 8.50 7.88
N LEU A 161 -1.84 7.59 6.92
CA LEU A 161 -2.09 7.87 5.51
C LEU A 161 -3.53 8.29 5.24
N LYS A 162 -4.50 7.60 5.84
CA LYS A 162 -5.91 7.96 5.69
C LYS A 162 -6.21 9.33 6.30
N SER A 163 -5.64 9.68 7.45
CA SER A 163 -5.83 11.00 8.05
C SER A 163 -5.29 12.12 7.15
N MET A 164 -4.19 11.89 6.46
CA MET A 164 -3.58 12.85 5.54
C MET A 164 -4.37 13.04 4.24
N PHE A 165 -4.93 11.95 3.67
CA PHE A 165 -5.45 11.94 2.29
C PHE A 165 -6.93 11.62 2.15
N SER A 166 -7.60 11.02 3.15
CA SER A 166 -9.02 10.64 3.01
C SER A 166 -9.99 11.82 2.94
N SER A 167 -9.57 13.00 3.33
CA SER A 167 -10.38 14.25 3.25
C SER A 167 -10.33 14.90 1.87
N GLN A 168 -9.44 14.50 0.99
CA GLN A 168 -9.32 15.06 -0.35
C GLN A 168 -10.09 14.19 -1.36
N ALA A 169 -10.98 14.82 -2.11
CA ALA A 169 -11.75 14.16 -3.15
C ALA A 169 -10.78 13.62 -4.24
N GLY A 170 -10.86 12.32 -4.52
CA GLY A 170 -10.07 11.69 -5.58
C GLY A 170 -8.82 10.95 -5.14
N ASP A 171 -8.43 11.03 -3.86
CA ASP A 171 -7.33 10.26 -3.28
C ASP A 171 -7.83 8.93 -2.69
N TYR A 172 -7.06 7.86 -2.89
CA TYR A 172 -7.43 6.53 -2.41
C TYR A 172 -6.23 5.84 -1.78
N VAL A 173 -6.44 5.33 -0.56
CA VAL A 173 -5.45 4.51 0.16
C VAL A 173 -5.95 3.07 0.18
N THR A 174 -5.13 2.15 -0.31
CA THR A 174 -5.40 0.71 -0.35
C THR A 174 -4.13 -0.10 -0.08
N ALA A 175 -4.23 -1.42 -0.02
CA ALA A 175 -3.12 -2.35 0.03
C ALA A 175 -3.39 -3.52 -0.92
N VAL A 176 -2.36 -4.07 -1.54
CA VAL A 176 -2.45 -5.27 -2.40
C VAL A 176 -1.81 -6.46 -1.71
N ASP A 177 -0.83 -6.19 -0.85
CA ASP A 177 -0.14 -7.17 -0.01
C ASP A 177 0.00 -6.65 1.44
N GLU A 178 0.56 -7.46 2.32
CA GLU A 178 0.73 -7.14 3.75
C GLU A 178 1.92 -6.22 4.02
N SER A 179 2.83 -6.07 3.07
CA SER A 179 4.12 -5.37 3.25
C SER A 179 4.09 -3.91 2.81
N SER A 180 3.05 -3.49 2.08
CA SER A 180 3.03 -2.16 1.47
C SER A 180 1.63 -1.55 1.40
N LEU A 181 1.58 -0.25 1.68
CA LEU A 181 0.40 0.59 1.46
C LEU A 181 0.54 1.37 0.15
N ILE A 182 -0.58 1.58 -0.50
CA ILE A 182 -0.65 2.23 -1.80
C ILE A 182 -1.53 3.47 -1.68
N LEU A 183 -0.96 4.62 -2.01
CA LEU A 183 -1.70 5.86 -2.21
C LEU A 183 -1.86 6.12 -3.70
N ILE A 184 -3.10 6.17 -4.18
CA ILE A 184 -3.45 6.67 -5.50
C ILE A 184 -3.79 8.13 -5.33
N LYS A 185 -2.87 9.01 -5.69
CA LYS A 185 -2.99 10.46 -5.51
C LYS A 185 -3.54 11.11 -6.76
N SER A 186 -4.64 11.84 -6.63
CA SER A 186 -5.11 12.78 -7.65
C SER A 186 -4.18 14.00 -7.69
N VAL A 187 -3.76 14.39 -8.88
CA VAL A 187 -2.84 15.51 -9.08
C VAL A 187 -3.37 16.47 -10.13
N GLU A 188 -2.82 17.67 -10.19
CA GLU A 188 -3.18 18.64 -11.21
C GLU A 188 -2.37 18.40 -12.49
N ASN A 189 -2.87 18.86 -13.65
CA ASN A 189 -2.14 18.79 -14.91
C ASN A 189 -0.83 19.60 -14.89
N THR A 190 -0.71 20.55 -13.97
CA THR A 190 0.47 21.39 -13.77
C THR A 190 1.47 20.82 -12.79
N THR A 191 1.20 19.64 -12.20
CA THR A 191 2.08 19.00 -11.22
C THR A 191 3.43 18.67 -11.83
N THR A 192 4.48 19.14 -11.20
CA THR A 192 5.86 18.92 -11.64
C THR A 192 6.50 17.71 -10.95
N PRO A 193 7.60 17.14 -11.48
CA PRO A 193 8.33 16.07 -10.81
C PRO A 193 8.81 16.45 -9.40
N GLU A 194 9.16 17.72 -9.18
CA GLU A 194 9.58 18.25 -7.89
C GLU A 194 8.42 18.17 -6.87
N THR A 195 7.22 18.60 -7.25
CA THR A 195 6.03 18.53 -6.39
C THR A 195 5.68 17.09 -6.00
N LEU A 196 5.84 16.13 -6.94
CA LEU A 196 5.64 14.71 -6.62
C LEU A 196 6.70 14.21 -5.62
N HIS A 197 7.93 14.68 -5.76
CA HIS A 197 9.02 14.32 -4.85
C HIS A 197 8.81 14.90 -3.45
N GLU A 198 8.46 16.17 -3.35
CA GLU A 198 8.12 16.85 -2.08
C GLU A 198 6.98 16.16 -1.34
N LEU A 199 5.98 15.68 -2.06
CA LEU A 199 4.89 14.90 -1.45
C LEU A 199 5.42 13.57 -0.86
N ALA A 200 6.29 12.87 -1.58
CA ALA A 200 6.88 11.63 -1.08
C ALA A 200 7.77 11.88 0.15
N GLU A 201 8.55 12.96 0.18
CA GLU A 201 9.31 13.37 1.36
C GLU A 201 8.40 13.72 2.55
N THR A 202 7.27 14.39 2.28
CA THR A 202 6.27 14.71 3.29
C THR A 202 5.69 13.43 3.91
N ILE A 203 5.39 12.40 3.11
CA ILE A 203 4.92 11.11 3.61
C ILE A 203 5.98 10.48 4.53
N VAL A 204 7.25 10.44 4.12
CA VAL A 204 8.34 9.90 4.95
C VAL A 204 8.46 10.67 6.27
N ALA A 205 8.42 12.00 6.22
CA ALA A 205 8.55 12.84 7.41
C ALA A 205 7.40 12.63 8.39
N MET A 206 6.15 12.54 7.90
CA MET A 206 4.97 12.31 8.72
C MET A 206 4.96 10.91 9.36
N MET A 207 5.35 9.87 8.60
CA MET A 207 5.47 8.50 9.14
C MET A 207 6.49 8.44 10.26
N ASN A 208 7.62 9.13 10.09
CA ASN A 208 8.63 9.21 11.15
C ASN A 208 8.14 10.00 12.37
N ALA A 209 7.48 11.15 12.16
CA ALA A 209 7.03 12.02 13.25
C ALA A 209 5.86 11.45 14.05
N GLU A 210 4.84 10.89 13.38
CA GLU A 210 3.59 10.45 14.03
C GLU A 210 3.60 8.97 14.42
N ALA A 211 4.24 8.12 13.59
CA ALA A 211 4.25 6.69 13.82
C ALA A 211 5.60 6.15 14.35
N LEU A 212 6.66 6.97 14.36
CA LEU A 212 8.04 6.58 14.67
C LEU A 212 8.52 5.40 13.78
N LEU A 213 8.05 5.38 12.53
CA LEU A 213 8.34 4.32 11.57
C LEU A 213 9.29 4.81 10.49
N ASP A 214 10.27 3.97 10.17
CA ASP A 214 11.16 4.17 9.05
C ASP A 214 10.57 3.53 7.79
N VAL A 215 10.09 4.37 6.86
CA VAL A 215 9.43 3.94 5.63
C VAL A 215 10.27 4.26 4.40
N LYS A 216 10.10 3.46 3.35
CA LYS A 216 10.51 3.81 1.99
C LYS A 216 9.30 4.14 1.15
N VAL A 217 9.39 5.23 0.39
CA VAL A 217 8.33 5.68 -0.51
C VAL A 217 8.85 5.65 -1.94
N ALA A 218 8.20 4.87 -2.80
CA ALA A 218 8.47 4.86 -4.22
C ALA A 218 7.24 5.31 -5.01
N TYR A 219 7.43 6.01 -6.14
CA TYR A 219 6.31 6.47 -6.94
C TYR A 219 6.54 6.34 -8.43
N GLY A 220 5.41 6.09 -9.15
CA GLY A 220 5.37 5.99 -10.60
C GLY A 220 5.18 7.35 -11.28
N THR A 221 5.03 7.33 -12.60
CA THR A 221 4.74 8.52 -13.40
C THR A 221 3.26 8.89 -13.31
N VAL A 222 2.95 10.17 -13.57
CA VAL A 222 1.57 10.65 -13.68
C VAL A 222 0.90 10.01 -14.91
N VAL A 223 -0.29 9.45 -14.69
CA VAL A 223 -1.16 8.91 -15.74
C VAL A 223 -2.43 9.74 -15.84
N GLN A 224 -2.99 9.90 -17.04
CA GLN A 224 -4.11 10.79 -17.30
C GLN A 224 -5.47 10.14 -17.12
N GLU A 225 -5.54 8.83 -17.30
CA GLU A 225 -6.78 8.07 -17.25
C GLU A 225 -6.74 6.98 -16.18
N LEU A 226 -7.89 6.69 -15.61
CA LEU A 226 -8.05 5.68 -14.57
C LEU A 226 -7.55 4.28 -15.00
N LYS A 227 -7.76 3.91 -16.26
CA LYS A 227 -7.30 2.62 -16.82
C LYS A 227 -5.79 2.43 -16.76
N ASP A 228 -5.03 3.54 -16.73
CA ASP A 228 -3.56 3.54 -16.76
C ASP A 228 -2.94 3.55 -15.35
N VAL A 229 -3.76 3.54 -14.29
CA VAL A 229 -3.29 3.56 -12.89
C VAL A 229 -2.43 2.34 -12.58
N SER A 230 -2.75 1.17 -13.16
CA SER A 230 -1.93 -0.05 -13.04
C SER A 230 -0.50 0.14 -13.56
N LYS A 231 -0.31 0.97 -14.61
CA LYS A 231 1.02 1.32 -15.12
C LYS A 231 1.82 2.09 -14.08
N SER A 232 1.23 3.15 -13.51
CA SER A 232 1.91 3.95 -12.46
C SER A 232 2.25 3.09 -11.23
N TYR A 233 1.39 2.14 -10.87
CA TYR A 233 1.67 1.17 -9.79
C TYR A 233 2.84 0.24 -10.11
N LYS A 234 2.88 -0.36 -11.31
CA LYS A 234 3.99 -1.22 -11.76
C LYS A 234 5.31 -0.44 -11.78
N GLU A 235 5.27 0.83 -12.18
CA GLU A 235 6.42 1.73 -12.15
C GLU A 235 6.88 2.02 -10.71
N ALA A 236 5.95 2.31 -9.79
CA ALA A 236 6.26 2.51 -8.37
C ALA A 236 6.86 1.25 -7.72
N LYS A 237 6.32 0.06 -8.04
CA LYS A 237 6.84 -1.21 -7.56
C LYS A 237 8.26 -1.46 -8.06
N MET A 238 8.50 -1.25 -9.35
CA MET A 238 9.85 -1.33 -9.92
C MET A 238 10.80 -0.32 -9.28
N ALA A 239 10.33 0.91 -9.01
CA ALA A 239 11.14 1.93 -8.33
C ALA A 239 11.54 1.50 -6.93
N LEU A 240 10.63 0.85 -6.18
CA LEU A 240 10.90 0.32 -4.86
C LEU A 240 11.97 -0.79 -4.91
N ASP A 241 11.80 -1.77 -5.80
CA ASP A 241 12.72 -2.91 -5.92
C ASP A 241 14.10 -2.48 -6.39
N VAL A 242 14.17 -1.65 -7.45
CA VAL A 242 15.45 -1.07 -7.95
C VAL A 242 16.10 -0.21 -6.88
N GLY A 243 15.29 0.49 -6.10
CA GLY A 243 15.76 1.29 -4.95
C GLY A 243 16.42 0.45 -3.86
N LYS A 244 15.87 -0.72 -3.55
CA LYS A 244 16.46 -1.68 -2.59
C LYS A 244 17.83 -2.18 -3.05
N ILE A 245 17.97 -2.41 -4.35
CA ILE A 245 19.17 -3.00 -4.95
C ILE A 245 20.30 -1.96 -5.08
N PHE A 246 19.98 -0.78 -5.60
CA PHE A 246 20.99 0.19 -6.03
C PHE A 246 21.04 1.49 -5.23
N TYR A 247 19.99 1.78 -4.45
CA TYR A 247 19.83 3.05 -3.74
C TYR A 247 19.35 2.82 -2.30
N ALA A 248 19.95 1.86 -1.59
CA ALA A 248 19.48 1.41 -0.27
C ALA A 248 19.32 2.54 0.76
N GLU A 249 20.18 3.58 0.68
CA GLU A 249 20.17 4.75 1.56
C GLU A 249 19.03 5.74 1.26
N LYS A 250 18.43 5.67 0.06
CA LYS A 250 17.36 6.60 -0.30
C LYS A 250 16.03 6.15 0.30
N LYS A 251 15.34 7.10 0.93
CA LYS A 251 13.99 6.90 1.45
C LYS A 251 12.90 7.17 0.42
N VAL A 252 13.17 8.05 -0.55
CA VAL A 252 12.27 8.41 -1.63
C VAL A 252 12.89 8.03 -2.97
N ILE A 253 12.13 7.28 -3.79
CA ILE A 253 12.60 6.76 -5.07
C ILE A 253 11.54 7.02 -6.14
N ALA A 254 11.89 7.85 -7.14
CA ALA A 254 11.06 8.11 -8.30
C ALA A 254 11.38 7.14 -9.44
N TYR A 255 10.39 6.58 -10.10
CA TYR A 255 10.60 5.74 -11.28
C TYR A 255 11.40 6.45 -12.39
N SER A 256 11.13 7.73 -12.61
CA SER A 256 11.83 8.56 -13.61
C SER A 256 13.33 8.70 -13.36
N THR A 257 13.81 8.50 -12.14
CA THR A 257 15.22 8.69 -11.75
C THR A 257 16.04 7.40 -11.70
N LEU A 258 15.45 6.25 -12.02
CA LEU A 258 16.11 4.95 -11.92
C LEU A 258 17.27 4.75 -12.90
N GLY A 259 17.28 5.49 -14.01
CA GLY A 259 18.35 5.41 -15.00
C GLY A 259 18.59 3.98 -15.50
N ILE A 260 19.88 3.60 -15.52
CA ILE A 260 20.31 2.26 -15.97
C ILE A 260 19.86 1.13 -15.06
N GLY A 261 19.61 1.40 -13.76
CA GLY A 261 19.13 0.40 -12.81
C GLY A 261 17.82 -0.26 -13.28
N ARG A 262 16.93 0.52 -13.92
CA ARG A 262 15.69 0.01 -14.51
C ARG A 262 15.93 -0.99 -15.65
N LEU A 263 16.95 -0.79 -16.46
CA LEU A 263 17.29 -1.72 -17.55
C LEU A 263 17.87 -3.01 -16.98
N ILE A 264 18.79 -2.90 -16.02
CA ILE A 264 19.40 -4.08 -15.38
C ILE A 264 18.36 -4.95 -14.68
N TYR A 265 17.43 -4.34 -13.95
CA TYR A 265 16.36 -5.07 -13.27
C TYR A 265 15.48 -5.90 -14.21
N GLN A 266 15.41 -5.54 -15.49
CA GLN A 266 14.63 -6.26 -16.51
C GLN A 266 15.44 -7.29 -17.30
N LEU A 267 16.73 -7.43 -17.04
CA LEU A 267 17.56 -8.40 -17.74
C LEU A 267 17.22 -9.83 -17.29
N PRO A 268 17.14 -10.78 -18.25
CA PRO A 268 17.01 -12.19 -17.91
C PRO A 268 18.21 -12.68 -17.08
N VAL A 269 17.94 -13.46 -16.04
CA VAL A 269 18.96 -14.01 -15.12
C VAL A 269 20.10 -14.72 -15.88
N ASN A 270 19.78 -15.49 -16.91
CA ASN A 270 20.78 -16.18 -17.71
C ASN A 270 21.74 -15.22 -18.42
N LEU A 271 21.22 -14.09 -18.93
CA LEU A 271 22.06 -13.08 -19.56
C LEU A 271 22.98 -12.40 -18.53
N CYS A 272 22.47 -12.14 -17.33
CA CYS A 272 23.27 -11.62 -16.22
C CYS A 272 24.44 -12.54 -15.86
N LYS A 273 24.20 -13.86 -15.77
CA LYS A 273 25.23 -14.87 -15.48
C LYS A 273 26.33 -14.89 -16.55
N ILE A 274 25.93 -14.96 -17.83
CA ILE A 274 26.89 -14.94 -18.95
C ILE A 274 27.74 -13.67 -18.90
N PHE A 275 27.14 -12.51 -18.72
CA PHE A 275 27.84 -11.24 -18.67
C PHE A 275 28.83 -11.15 -17.49
N ILE A 276 28.46 -11.67 -16.34
CA ILE A 276 29.35 -11.71 -15.16
C ILE A 276 30.55 -12.64 -15.44
N GLU A 277 30.33 -13.82 -16.05
CA GLU A 277 31.40 -14.76 -16.41
C GLU A 277 32.35 -14.17 -17.44
N GLU A 278 31.85 -13.45 -18.44
CA GLU A 278 32.70 -12.77 -19.46
C GLU A 278 33.61 -11.72 -18.85
N ILE A 279 33.14 -10.95 -17.85
CA ILE A 279 33.93 -9.85 -17.26
C ILE A 279 34.86 -10.33 -16.16
N PHE A 280 34.44 -11.26 -15.33
CA PHE A 280 35.16 -11.64 -14.12
C PHE A 280 35.77 -13.04 -14.17
N GLY A 281 35.39 -13.90 -15.14
CA GLY A 281 35.83 -15.30 -15.21
C GLY A 281 35.52 -16.05 -13.92
N ASP A 282 36.47 -16.83 -13.45
CA ASP A 282 36.35 -17.56 -12.18
C ASP A 282 36.49 -16.65 -10.92
N ASN A 283 36.88 -15.40 -11.10
CA ASN A 283 37.10 -14.42 -10.03
C ASN A 283 35.92 -13.46 -9.88
N ILE A 284 34.70 -13.97 -9.85
CA ILE A 284 33.51 -13.15 -9.64
C ILE A 284 33.67 -12.37 -8.33
N PRO A 285 33.58 -11.02 -8.35
CA PRO A 285 33.76 -10.22 -7.13
C PRO A 285 32.50 -10.32 -6.24
N MET A 286 32.16 -11.56 -5.86
CA MET A 286 31.14 -11.78 -4.82
C MET A 286 31.57 -11.15 -3.49
N ASP A 287 32.89 -10.99 -3.28
CA ASP A 287 33.51 -10.47 -2.05
C ASP A 287 34.52 -9.37 -2.31
N LEU A 288 34.16 -8.34 -3.13
CA LEU A 288 34.91 -7.11 -3.05
C LEU A 288 34.78 -6.57 -1.63
N ASP A 289 35.90 -6.37 -0.95
CA ASP A 289 35.87 -5.75 0.37
C ASP A 289 35.20 -4.39 0.32
N GLU A 290 34.57 -4.02 1.42
CA GLU A 290 33.78 -2.78 1.56
C GLU A 290 34.62 -1.55 1.20
N GLU A 291 35.92 -1.57 1.52
CA GLU A 291 36.85 -0.51 1.21
C GLU A 291 37.04 -0.33 -0.31
N THR A 292 37.15 -1.43 -1.04
CA THR A 292 37.28 -1.42 -2.52
C THR A 292 35.99 -0.95 -3.16
N LEU A 293 34.82 -1.41 -2.69
CA LEU A 293 33.52 -0.95 -3.18
C LEU A 293 33.32 0.56 -2.94
N ASN A 294 33.64 1.04 -1.76
CA ASN A 294 33.56 2.47 -1.45
C ASN A 294 34.52 3.29 -2.36
N THR A 295 35.72 2.78 -2.58
CA THR A 295 36.70 3.39 -3.50
C THR A 295 36.15 3.51 -4.92
N LEU A 296 35.54 2.44 -5.44
CA LEU A 296 34.93 2.42 -6.77
C LEU A 296 33.75 3.38 -6.89
N ASN A 297 32.84 3.34 -5.93
CA ASN A 297 31.68 4.22 -5.93
C ASN A 297 32.12 5.69 -5.94
N LYS A 298 33.07 6.08 -5.07
CA LYS A 298 33.61 7.43 -5.05
C LYS A 298 34.34 7.80 -6.32
N PHE A 299 35.05 6.87 -6.96
CA PHE A 299 35.74 7.10 -8.22
C PHE A 299 34.76 7.37 -9.37
N PHE A 300 33.64 6.60 -9.44
CA PHE A 300 32.58 6.85 -10.40
C PHE A 300 31.83 8.17 -10.13
N GLU A 301 31.52 8.48 -8.86
CA GLU A 301 30.89 9.74 -8.46
C GLU A 301 31.72 10.97 -8.86
N ASN A 302 33.03 10.85 -8.79
CA ASN A 302 33.98 11.89 -9.17
C ASN A 302 34.37 11.86 -10.66
N ASN A 303 33.57 11.24 -11.53
CA ASN A 303 33.81 11.17 -12.97
C ASN A 303 35.20 10.65 -13.33
N LEU A 304 35.67 9.61 -12.68
CA LEU A 304 36.98 8.97 -12.86
C LEU A 304 38.19 9.87 -12.51
N ASN A 305 37.97 10.90 -11.69
CA ASN A 305 39.02 11.82 -11.27
C ASN A 305 39.77 11.29 -10.05
N VAL A 306 40.98 10.75 -10.32
CA VAL A 306 41.86 10.15 -9.29
C VAL A 306 42.19 11.13 -8.16
N SER A 307 42.49 12.39 -8.49
CA SER A 307 42.92 13.38 -7.50
C SER A 307 41.78 13.78 -6.56
N GLU A 308 40.61 14.03 -7.11
CA GLU A 308 39.42 14.37 -6.32
C GLU A 308 38.97 13.20 -5.46
N THR A 309 38.97 12.00 -6.04
CA THR A 309 38.58 10.77 -5.31
C THR A 309 39.53 10.49 -4.14
N SER A 310 40.86 10.60 -4.36
CA SER A 310 41.81 10.38 -3.27
C SER A 310 41.66 11.41 -2.14
N ARG A 311 41.32 12.67 -2.48
CA ARG A 311 41.03 13.71 -1.50
C ARG A 311 39.80 13.40 -0.66
N GLN A 312 38.73 13.00 -1.31
CA GLN A 312 37.45 12.67 -0.61
C GLN A 312 37.55 11.40 0.23
N LEU A 313 38.33 10.42 -0.17
CA LEU A 313 38.60 9.20 0.58
C LEU A 313 39.67 9.33 1.66
N PHE A 314 40.31 10.49 1.74
CA PHE A 314 41.47 10.75 2.64
C PHE A 314 42.61 9.73 2.47
N VAL A 315 42.84 9.26 1.23
CA VAL A 315 43.95 8.35 0.89
C VAL A 315 44.96 9.01 -0.01
N HIS A 316 46.20 8.51 0.03
CA HIS A 316 47.23 9.00 -0.91
C HIS A 316 46.87 8.60 -2.36
N ARG A 317 47.15 9.50 -3.34
CA ARG A 317 46.87 9.25 -4.76
C ARG A 317 47.41 7.89 -5.24
N ASN A 318 48.62 7.54 -4.84
CA ASN A 318 49.24 6.27 -5.25
C ASN A 318 48.50 5.06 -4.71
N THR A 319 47.88 5.14 -3.53
CA THR A 319 47.05 4.07 -2.96
C THR A 319 45.80 3.85 -3.82
N LEU A 320 45.18 4.95 -4.27
CA LEU A 320 44.01 4.85 -5.15
C LEU A 320 44.40 4.25 -6.51
N VAL A 321 45.50 4.71 -7.11
CA VAL A 321 46.02 4.16 -8.38
C VAL A 321 46.33 2.67 -8.24
N TYR A 322 46.98 2.25 -7.16
CA TYR A 322 47.25 0.83 -6.90
C TYR A 322 45.96 -0.02 -6.82
N ARG A 323 44.92 0.49 -6.16
CA ARG A 323 43.62 -0.21 -6.11
C ARG A 323 43.00 -0.38 -7.50
N ILE A 324 43.02 0.69 -8.31
CA ILE A 324 42.49 0.67 -9.68
C ILE A 324 43.30 -0.32 -10.55
N GLU A 325 44.63 -0.33 -10.44
CA GLU A 325 45.52 -1.24 -11.19
C GLU A 325 45.32 -2.71 -10.74
N LYS A 326 45.00 -2.94 -9.47
CA LYS A 326 44.66 -4.29 -8.98
C LYS A 326 43.39 -4.83 -9.66
N ILE A 327 42.39 -3.97 -9.84
CA ILE A 327 41.14 -4.33 -10.55
C ILE A 327 41.45 -4.57 -12.03
N GLN A 328 42.24 -3.71 -12.67
CA GLN A 328 42.65 -3.89 -14.06
C GLN A 328 43.37 -5.24 -14.28
N LYS A 329 44.22 -5.63 -13.35
CA LYS A 329 44.95 -6.91 -13.43
C LYS A 329 44.01 -8.11 -13.29
N SER A 330 42.94 -8.00 -12.50
CA SER A 330 42.01 -9.11 -12.29
C SER A 330 40.93 -9.23 -13.37
N THR A 331 40.54 -8.12 -14.02
CA THR A 331 39.43 -8.07 -14.97
C THR A 331 39.85 -7.75 -16.41
N GLY A 332 41.08 -7.24 -16.62
CA GLY A 332 41.51 -6.72 -17.90
C GLY A 332 41.00 -5.32 -18.23
N LEU A 333 40.08 -4.75 -17.44
CA LEU A 333 39.43 -3.46 -17.68
C LEU A 333 40.22 -2.30 -17.03
N ASP A 334 40.66 -1.30 -17.81
CA ASP A 334 41.28 -0.09 -17.29
C ASP A 334 40.22 0.94 -16.89
N LEU A 335 39.91 1.03 -15.60
CA LEU A 335 38.89 1.95 -15.08
C LEU A 335 39.19 3.44 -15.31
N ARG A 336 40.34 3.78 -15.86
CA ARG A 336 40.68 5.16 -16.30
C ARG A 336 40.15 5.45 -17.71
N SER A 337 39.85 4.40 -18.49
CA SER A 337 39.12 4.47 -19.76
C SER A 337 37.65 4.55 -19.50
N PHE A 338 36.92 5.45 -20.15
CA PHE A 338 35.46 5.59 -19.96
C PHE A 338 34.70 4.33 -20.32
N ASP A 339 35.03 3.68 -21.42
CA ASP A 339 34.32 2.50 -21.91
C ASP A 339 34.49 1.28 -20.96
N ASP A 340 35.74 1.07 -20.49
CA ASP A 340 36.04 0.02 -19.54
C ASP A 340 35.42 0.27 -18.16
N ALA A 341 35.47 1.55 -17.71
CA ALA A 341 34.85 1.96 -16.46
C ALA A 341 33.32 1.81 -16.50
N LEU A 342 32.69 2.14 -17.62
CA LEU A 342 31.25 1.94 -17.82
C LEU A 342 30.89 0.45 -17.81
N THR A 343 31.65 -0.38 -18.55
CA THR A 343 31.46 -1.82 -18.58
C THR A 343 31.59 -2.43 -17.17
N PHE A 344 32.62 -2.05 -16.44
CA PHE A 344 32.82 -2.50 -15.07
C PHE A 344 31.71 -2.04 -14.11
N LYS A 345 31.26 -0.79 -14.22
CA LYS A 345 30.14 -0.27 -13.42
C LYS A 345 28.85 -1.05 -13.66
N ILE A 346 28.55 -1.35 -14.93
CA ILE A 346 27.38 -2.17 -15.29
C ILE A 346 27.53 -3.58 -14.69
N ALA A 347 28.70 -4.18 -14.80
CA ALA A 347 28.97 -5.51 -14.27
C ALA A 347 28.77 -5.56 -12.73
N LEU A 348 29.24 -4.56 -11.98
CA LEU A 348 28.96 -4.45 -10.56
C LEU A 348 27.47 -4.34 -10.25
N MET A 349 26.73 -3.55 -11.03
CA MET A 349 25.28 -3.43 -10.86
C MET A 349 24.58 -4.78 -11.14
N VAL A 350 25.01 -5.52 -12.17
CA VAL A 350 24.48 -6.86 -12.46
C VAL A 350 24.79 -7.84 -11.32
N VAL A 351 25.97 -7.79 -10.73
CA VAL A 351 26.33 -8.60 -9.55
C VAL A 351 25.41 -8.27 -8.36
N ASN A 352 25.17 -6.98 -8.07
CA ASN A 352 24.28 -6.58 -7.00
C ASN A 352 22.84 -7.05 -7.24
N TYR A 353 22.38 -7.00 -8.48
CA TYR A 353 21.07 -7.52 -8.86
C TYR A 353 20.97 -9.03 -8.64
N MET A 354 21.98 -9.80 -9.04
CA MET A 354 22.01 -11.25 -8.81
C MET A 354 22.01 -11.60 -7.32
N LYS A 355 22.82 -10.90 -6.51
CA LYS A 355 22.80 -11.07 -5.04
C LYS A 355 21.41 -10.82 -4.43
N TYR A 356 20.71 -9.80 -4.92
CA TYR A 356 19.35 -9.51 -4.48
C TYR A 356 18.38 -10.65 -4.82
N LEU A 357 18.45 -11.20 -6.03
CA LEU A 357 17.61 -12.34 -6.43
C LEU A 357 17.89 -13.57 -5.56
N ASP A 358 19.15 -13.89 -5.33
CA ASP A 358 19.55 -15.03 -4.46
C ASP A 358 19.03 -14.84 -3.02
N SER A 359 18.94 -13.59 -2.52
CA SER A 359 18.41 -13.30 -1.19
C SER A 359 16.87 -13.39 -1.08
N GLN A 360 16.16 -13.40 -2.21
CA GLN A 360 14.68 -13.53 -2.24
C GLN A 360 14.23 -14.99 -2.37
N GLU A 361 15.10 -15.91 -2.74
CA GLU A 361 14.79 -17.34 -2.87
C GLU A 361 14.81 -18.11 -1.53
N TYR A 362 15.16 -17.42 -0.42
CA TYR A 362 15.18 -17.95 0.95
C TYR A 362 14.14 -17.20 1.83
#